data_2b8e4e9c5e8a82a01aa9f75ade922abb
#
_entry.id   2b8e4e9c5e8a82a01aa9f75ade922abb
#
_cell.length_a   1.000
_cell.length_b   1.000
_cell.length_c   1.000
_cell.angle_alpha   90.00
_cell.angle_beta   90.00
_cell.angle_gamma   90.00
#
_symmetry.space_group_name_H-M   'P 1'
#
loop_
_entity.id
_entity.type
_entity.pdbx_description
1 polymer ?
#
loop_
_entity_poly.entity_id
_entity_poly.type
_entity_poly.pdbx_seq_one_letter_code
_entity_poly.pdbx_strand_id
1 'polypeptide(L)'
;MSLKATKEIINKETFSQLQDLDDDETQEFSRGMVHDYFNQAETTFSDMDSAFAAKDLETLSSRGHFLKGSSAALGIVQVQAICEKIQHLGKRTDPDKGTDPDKRVESKEPELSRDEALAKIEPLLARVKVEHADAVRWLMEYYKALDS
;
A
#
# COMPACT_ATOMS: atom_id res chain seq x y z
N MET A 1 31.21 -7.64 0.85
CA MET A 1 29.96 -7.16 1.40
C MET A 1 28.85 -7.30 0.36
N SER A 2 27.84 -8.00 0.74
CA SER A 2 26.69 -8.07 -0.14
C SER A 2 26.07 -6.69 -0.23
N LEU A 3 26.13 -6.11 -1.40
CA LEU A 3 25.40 -4.89 -1.65
C LEU A 3 23.96 -5.25 -1.88
N LYS A 4 23.28 -5.62 -0.82
CA LYS A 4 21.85 -5.72 -0.90
C LYS A 4 21.35 -4.37 -1.41
N ALA A 5 20.69 -4.39 -2.54
CA ALA A 5 20.02 -3.20 -3.00
C ALA A 5 19.15 -2.68 -1.85
N THR A 6 19.39 -1.45 -1.44
CA THR A 6 18.57 -0.83 -0.43
C THR A 6 17.14 -0.79 -0.97
N LYS A 7 16.22 -1.40 -0.23
CA LYS A 7 14.82 -1.39 -0.60
C LYS A 7 14.33 0.04 -0.69
N GLU A 8 13.75 0.39 -1.81
CA GLU A 8 13.19 1.73 -1.98
C GLU A 8 11.95 1.87 -1.10
N ILE A 9 11.97 2.82 -0.18
CA ILE A 9 10.85 3.11 0.71
C ILE A 9 9.93 4.13 0.08
N ILE A 10 10.51 5.19 -0.48
CA ILE A 10 9.78 6.27 -1.14
C ILE A 10 10.36 6.44 -2.54
N ASN A 11 9.50 6.48 -3.55
CA ASN A 11 9.90 6.90 -4.88
C ASN A 11 10.00 8.41 -4.88
N LYS A 12 11.24 8.90 -4.87
CA LYS A 12 11.51 10.33 -4.72
C LYS A 12 10.97 11.16 -5.87
N GLU A 13 10.95 10.61 -7.07
CA GLU A 13 10.41 11.29 -8.23
C GLU A 13 8.90 11.55 -8.07
N THR A 14 8.16 10.52 -7.65
CA THR A 14 6.72 10.65 -7.40
C THR A 14 6.45 11.63 -6.27
N PHE A 15 7.19 11.51 -5.18
CA PHE A 15 7.04 12.40 -4.04
C PHE A 15 7.38 13.85 -4.42
N SER A 16 8.39 14.05 -5.25
CA SER A 16 8.76 15.36 -5.77
C SER A 16 7.62 15.98 -6.58
N GLN A 17 6.92 15.19 -7.37
CA GLN A 17 5.76 15.67 -8.13
C GLN A 17 4.67 16.19 -7.20
N LEU A 18 4.45 15.51 -6.08
CA LEU A 18 3.50 15.99 -5.08
C LEU A 18 3.95 17.33 -4.49
N GLN A 19 5.24 17.43 -4.20
CA GLN A 19 5.82 18.66 -3.63
C GLN A 19 5.77 19.85 -4.61
N ASP A 20 5.73 19.58 -5.91
CA ASP A 20 5.60 20.64 -6.91
C ASP A 20 4.26 21.38 -6.78
N LEU A 21 3.30 20.83 -6.08
CA LEU A 21 2.02 21.47 -5.81
C LEU A 21 2.06 22.39 -4.60
N ASP A 22 3.14 22.38 -3.83
CA ASP A 22 3.31 23.28 -2.69
C ASP A 22 3.51 24.71 -3.17
N ASP A 23 2.87 25.67 -2.49
CA ASP A 23 2.95 27.07 -2.86
C ASP A 23 4.18 27.78 -2.29
N ASP A 24 4.74 27.25 -1.22
CA ASP A 24 5.87 27.89 -0.55
C ASP A 24 6.80 26.89 0.15
N GLU A 25 7.82 27.42 0.82
CA GLU A 25 8.86 26.63 1.48
C GLU A 25 8.37 25.79 2.65
N THR A 26 7.20 26.10 3.21
CA THR A 26 6.65 25.33 4.33
C THR A 26 6.10 24.00 3.86
N GLN A 27 5.78 23.86 2.57
CA GLN A 27 5.26 22.65 1.98
C GLN A 27 3.99 22.14 2.69
N GLU A 28 3.12 23.08 3.05
CA GLU A 28 1.89 22.75 3.78
C GLU A 28 0.98 21.80 3.01
N PHE A 29 0.89 21.95 1.69
CA PHE A 29 0.02 21.10 0.89
C PHE A 29 0.47 19.64 0.95
N SER A 30 1.74 19.37 0.68
CA SER A 30 2.26 18.00 0.71
C SER A 30 2.22 17.41 2.12
N ARG A 31 2.50 18.22 3.16
CA ARG A 31 2.38 17.78 4.55
C ARG A 31 0.96 17.33 4.87
N GLY A 32 -0.03 18.10 4.42
CA GLY A 32 -1.43 17.78 4.63
C GLY A 32 -1.82 16.48 3.96
N MET A 33 -1.38 16.28 2.72
CA MET A 33 -1.63 15.05 1.98
C MET A 33 -1.01 13.83 2.67
N VAL A 34 0.23 13.97 3.15
CA VAL A 34 0.93 12.91 3.86
C VAL A 34 0.20 12.57 5.16
N HIS A 35 -0.21 13.59 5.90
CA HIS A 35 -0.91 13.39 7.17
C HIS A 35 -2.26 12.69 6.95
N ASP A 36 -3.01 13.12 5.94
CA ASP A 36 -4.28 12.49 5.58
C ASP A 36 -4.06 11.03 5.20
N TYR A 37 -2.98 10.76 4.46
CA TYR A 37 -2.63 9.39 4.10
C TYR A 37 -2.38 8.54 5.35
N PHE A 38 -1.67 9.06 6.35
CA PHE A 38 -1.41 8.30 7.57
C PHE A 38 -2.72 7.90 8.24
N ASN A 39 -3.67 8.82 8.34
CA ASN A 39 -4.97 8.54 8.94
C ASN A 39 -5.78 7.53 8.12
N GLN A 40 -5.76 7.67 6.79
CA GLN A 40 -6.44 6.73 5.91
C GLN A 40 -5.85 5.32 6.01
N ALA A 41 -4.53 5.24 6.10
CA ALA A 41 -3.85 3.94 6.19
C ALA A 41 -4.22 3.23 7.50
N GLU A 42 -4.23 3.94 8.62
CA GLU A 42 -4.60 3.35 9.91
C GLU A 42 -6.02 2.78 9.88
N THR A 43 -6.97 3.55 9.34
CA THR A 43 -8.34 3.09 9.20
C THR A 43 -8.43 1.89 8.26
N THR A 44 -7.70 1.93 7.15
CA THR A 44 -7.71 0.86 6.17
C THR A 44 -7.16 -0.44 6.76
N PHE A 45 -6.07 -0.35 7.53
CA PHE A 45 -5.51 -1.54 8.18
C PHE A 45 -6.50 -2.15 9.18
N SER A 46 -7.20 -1.31 9.93
CA SER A 46 -8.24 -1.78 10.85
C SER A 46 -9.35 -2.50 10.10
N ASP A 47 -9.80 -1.93 8.98
CA ASP A 47 -10.81 -2.55 8.12
C ASP A 47 -10.33 -3.90 7.56
N MET A 48 -9.07 -3.96 7.14
CA MET A 48 -8.48 -5.20 6.63
C MET A 48 -8.40 -6.28 7.70
N ASP A 49 -8.00 -5.91 8.91
CA ASP A 49 -7.92 -6.87 10.02
C ASP A 49 -9.29 -7.45 10.34
N SER A 50 -10.32 -6.60 10.37
CA SER A 50 -11.69 -7.03 10.60
C SER A 50 -12.20 -7.92 9.47
N ALA A 51 -11.90 -7.55 8.24
CA ALA A 51 -12.29 -8.33 7.06
C ALA A 51 -11.59 -9.70 7.07
N PHE A 52 -10.33 -9.73 7.45
CA PHE A 52 -9.60 -11.01 7.53
C PHE A 52 -10.21 -11.92 8.58
N ALA A 53 -10.53 -11.39 9.75
CA ALA A 53 -11.17 -12.14 10.83
C ALA A 53 -12.52 -12.70 10.38
N ALA A 54 -13.25 -11.95 9.56
CA ALA A 54 -14.54 -12.36 9.01
C ALA A 54 -14.41 -13.21 7.73
N LYS A 55 -13.20 -13.43 7.25
CA LYS A 55 -12.91 -14.13 5.99
C LYS A 55 -13.58 -13.45 4.79
N ASP A 56 -13.64 -12.12 4.84
CA ASP A 56 -14.30 -11.30 3.82
C ASP A 56 -13.28 -10.88 2.76
N LEU A 57 -13.12 -11.72 1.75
CA LEU A 57 -12.15 -11.48 0.67
C LEU A 57 -12.49 -10.28 -0.18
N GLU A 58 -13.77 -10.00 -0.38
CA GLU A 58 -14.19 -8.84 -1.18
C GLU A 58 -13.74 -7.53 -0.54
N THR A 59 -13.91 -7.40 0.77
CA THR A 59 -13.47 -6.20 1.48
C THR A 59 -11.95 -6.11 1.49
N LEU A 60 -11.24 -7.24 1.67
CA LEU A 60 -9.79 -7.24 1.58
C LEU A 60 -9.30 -6.74 0.23
N SER A 61 -9.92 -7.21 -0.86
CA SER A 61 -9.58 -6.75 -2.20
C SER A 61 -9.84 -5.26 -2.37
N SER A 62 -11.02 -4.81 -1.95
CA SER A 62 -11.44 -3.42 -2.05
C SER A 62 -10.52 -2.48 -1.27
N ARG A 63 -10.18 -2.85 -0.04
CA ARG A 63 -9.29 -2.04 0.80
C ARG A 63 -7.86 -2.05 0.28
N GLY A 64 -7.41 -3.18 -0.25
CA GLY A 64 -6.11 -3.27 -0.92
C GLY A 64 -6.04 -2.33 -2.13
N HIS A 65 -7.07 -2.33 -2.95
CA HIS A 65 -7.14 -1.44 -4.11
C HIS A 65 -7.12 0.04 -3.68
N PHE A 66 -7.89 0.39 -2.67
CA PHE A 66 -7.94 1.76 -2.16
C PHE A 66 -6.58 2.24 -1.68
N LEU A 67 -5.92 1.46 -0.83
CA LEU A 67 -4.63 1.88 -0.25
C LEU A 67 -3.51 1.81 -1.29
N LYS A 68 -3.61 0.89 -2.26
CA LYS A 68 -2.68 0.86 -3.39
C LYS A 68 -2.65 2.22 -4.11
N GLY A 69 -3.83 2.76 -4.41
CA GLY A 69 -3.94 4.05 -5.08
C GLY A 69 -3.42 5.20 -4.22
N SER A 70 -3.79 5.23 -2.94
CA SER A 70 -3.37 6.28 -2.03
C SER A 70 -1.86 6.29 -1.81
N SER A 71 -1.25 5.10 -1.66
CA SER A 71 0.20 5.00 -1.47
C SER A 71 0.96 5.32 -2.75
N ALA A 72 0.42 4.93 -3.91
CA ALA A 72 1.03 5.25 -5.20
C ALA A 72 1.15 6.76 -5.41
N ALA A 73 0.13 7.51 -5.00
CA ALA A 73 0.11 8.96 -5.17
C ALA A 73 1.25 9.66 -4.42
N LEU A 74 1.71 9.09 -3.31
CA LEU A 74 2.79 9.64 -2.51
C LEU A 74 4.14 8.99 -2.79
N GLY A 75 4.18 7.98 -3.64
CA GLY A 75 5.41 7.26 -3.92
C GLY A 75 5.79 6.24 -2.85
N ILE A 76 4.84 5.77 -2.05
CA ILE A 76 5.10 4.78 -0.99
C ILE A 76 5.05 3.39 -1.62
N VAL A 77 6.15 3.01 -2.24
CA VAL A 77 6.19 1.88 -3.19
C VAL A 77 6.02 0.50 -2.56
N GLN A 78 6.50 0.30 -1.35
CA GLN A 78 6.39 -1.02 -0.72
C GLN A 78 4.96 -1.31 -0.28
N VAL A 79 4.29 -0.32 0.30
CA VAL A 79 2.88 -0.45 0.67
C VAL A 79 2.03 -0.67 -0.58
N GLN A 80 2.29 0.10 -1.63
CA GLN A 80 1.60 -0.05 -2.92
C GLN A 80 1.70 -1.48 -3.44
N ALA A 81 2.91 -2.04 -3.47
CA ALA A 81 3.15 -3.38 -4.01
C ALA A 81 2.44 -4.46 -3.20
N ILE A 82 2.48 -4.35 -1.87
CA ILE A 82 1.84 -5.34 -1.01
C ILE A 82 0.32 -5.25 -1.14
N CYS A 83 -0.23 -4.04 -1.19
CA CYS A 83 -1.67 -3.85 -1.37
C CYS A 83 -2.17 -4.40 -2.69
N GLU A 84 -1.35 -4.31 -3.75
CA GLU A 84 -1.69 -4.93 -5.02
C GLU A 84 -1.80 -6.45 -4.89
N LYS A 85 -0.88 -7.07 -4.18
CA LYS A 85 -0.95 -8.52 -3.93
C LYS A 85 -2.19 -8.89 -3.12
N ILE A 86 -2.52 -8.10 -2.11
CA ILE A 86 -3.73 -8.34 -1.32
C ILE A 86 -4.97 -8.21 -2.20
N GLN A 87 -4.99 -7.23 -3.10
CA GLN A 87 -6.10 -7.05 -4.04
C GLN A 87 -6.29 -8.29 -4.92
N HIS A 88 -5.20 -8.82 -5.49
CA HIS A 88 -5.24 -10.04 -6.30
C HIS A 88 -5.77 -11.22 -5.49
N LEU A 89 -5.22 -11.42 -4.31
CA LEU A 89 -5.60 -12.55 -3.46
C LEU A 89 -7.04 -12.45 -3.00
N GLY A 90 -7.53 -11.25 -2.73
CA GLY A 90 -8.93 -11.02 -2.39
C GLY A 90 -9.88 -11.38 -3.53
N LYS A 91 -9.40 -11.34 -4.76
CA LYS A 91 -10.14 -11.80 -5.94
C LYS A 91 -9.83 -13.26 -6.26
N ARG A 92 -9.07 -13.93 -5.40
CA ARG A 92 -8.68 -15.33 -5.53
C ARG A 92 -7.87 -15.59 -6.80
N THR A 93 -7.09 -14.60 -7.23
CA THR A 93 -6.13 -14.74 -8.31
C THR A 93 -4.73 -14.77 -7.72
N ASP A 94 -3.82 -15.49 -8.37
CA ASP A 94 -2.46 -15.63 -7.89
C ASP A 94 -1.62 -14.44 -8.38
N PRO A 95 -1.14 -13.56 -7.49
CA PRO A 95 -0.36 -12.40 -7.91
C PRO A 95 0.97 -12.77 -8.58
N ASP A 96 1.46 -13.98 -8.31
CA ASP A 96 2.72 -14.45 -8.90
C ASP A 96 2.57 -14.84 -10.36
N LYS A 97 1.34 -14.95 -10.86
CA LYS A 97 1.08 -15.25 -12.27
C LYS A 97 1.00 -14.00 -13.14
N GLY A 98 1.16 -12.82 -12.55
CA GLY A 98 1.17 -11.57 -13.29
C GLY A 98 -0.16 -11.13 -13.87
N THR A 99 -1.26 -11.69 -13.42
CA THR A 99 -2.59 -11.32 -13.88
C THR A 99 -2.99 -9.97 -13.27
N ASP A 100 -3.42 -9.04 -14.10
CA ASP A 100 -3.91 -7.75 -13.64
C ASP A 100 -5.32 -7.91 -13.07
N PRO A 101 -5.55 -7.60 -11.77
CA PRO A 101 -6.86 -7.77 -11.17
C PRO A 101 -7.91 -6.85 -11.79
N ASP A 102 -7.50 -5.73 -12.36
CA ASP A 102 -8.41 -4.76 -12.97
C ASP A 102 -8.84 -5.20 -14.37
N LYS A 103 -8.15 -6.18 -14.95
CA LYS A 103 -8.45 -6.72 -16.29
C LYS A 103 -8.98 -8.14 -16.21
N ARG A 104 -9.58 -8.50 -15.12
CA ARG A 104 -10.08 -9.84 -14.89
C ARG A 104 -11.13 -10.24 -15.93
N VAL A 105 -10.98 -11.46 -16.46
CA VAL A 105 -11.98 -12.06 -17.37
C VAL A 105 -13.07 -12.70 -16.50
N GLU A 106 -14.29 -12.22 -16.61
CA GLU A 106 -15.40 -12.65 -15.76
C GLU A 106 -15.70 -14.15 -15.80
N SER A 107 -15.50 -14.76 -16.96
CA SER A 107 -15.81 -16.19 -17.13
C SER A 107 -14.77 -17.12 -16.53
N LYS A 108 -13.67 -16.58 -16.01
CA LYS A 108 -12.58 -17.38 -15.50
C LYS A 108 -12.83 -17.78 -14.06
N GLU A 109 -12.68 -19.07 -13.76
CA GLU A 109 -12.79 -19.55 -12.40
C GLU A 109 -11.64 -19.01 -11.54
N PRO A 110 -11.86 -18.83 -10.23
CA PRO A 110 -10.80 -18.41 -9.34
C PRO A 110 -9.64 -19.40 -9.34
N GLU A 111 -8.41 -18.88 -9.31
CA GLU A 111 -7.20 -19.69 -9.31
C GLU A 111 -6.93 -20.30 -7.94
N LEU A 112 -7.40 -19.64 -6.89
CA LEU A 112 -7.18 -20.06 -5.51
C LEU A 112 -8.49 -20.32 -4.80
N SER A 113 -8.47 -21.26 -3.86
CA SER A 113 -9.61 -21.43 -2.94
C SER A 113 -9.62 -20.25 -1.96
N ARG A 114 -10.75 -20.09 -1.27
CA ARG A 114 -10.87 -19.05 -0.25
C ARG A 114 -9.80 -19.22 0.85
N ASP A 115 -9.62 -20.46 1.31
CA ASP A 115 -8.65 -20.74 2.37
C ASP A 115 -7.22 -20.50 1.91
N GLU A 116 -6.89 -20.86 0.66
CA GLU A 116 -5.57 -20.60 0.09
C GLU A 116 -5.30 -19.10 0.00
N ALA A 117 -6.30 -18.34 -0.45
CA ALA A 117 -6.17 -16.88 -0.56
C ALA A 117 -5.95 -16.26 0.81
N LEU A 118 -6.73 -16.66 1.81
CA LEU A 118 -6.59 -16.13 3.17
C LEU A 118 -5.23 -16.47 3.78
N ALA A 119 -4.76 -17.70 3.56
CA ALA A 119 -3.44 -18.12 4.07
C ALA A 119 -2.31 -17.27 3.48
N LYS A 120 -2.44 -16.87 2.22
CA LYS A 120 -1.44 -16.01 1.56
C LYS A 120 -1.55 -14.55 1.98
N ILE A 121 -2.75 -14.08 2.32
CA ILE A 121 -2.97 -12.70 2.76
C ILE A 121 -2.41 -12.47 4.16
N GLU A 122 -2.49 -13.44 5.05
CA GLU A 122 -2.09 -13.27 6.46
C GLU A 122 -0.70 -12.66 6.63
N PRO A 123 0.37 -13.23 6.03
CA PRO A 123 1.69 -12.62 6.18
C PRO A 123 1.80 -11.25 5.53
N LEU A 124 1.01 -10.99 4.49
CA LEU A 124 1.02 -9.69 3.83
C LEU A 124 0.41 -8.59 4.71
N LEU A 125 -0.61 -8.92 5.50
CA LEU A 125 -1.18 -7.96 6.44
C LEU A 125 -0.16 -7.54 7.49
N ALA A 126 0.64 -8.48 7.98
CA ALA A 126 1.71 -8.16 8.92
C ALA A 126 2.77 -7.31 8.25
N ARG A 127 3.16 -7.69 7.04
CA ARG A 127 4.23 -7.01 6.31
C ARG A 127 3.85 -5.59 5.89
N VAL A 128 2.62 -5.36 5.46
CA VAL A 128 2.19 -4.03 5.02
C VAL A 128 2.27 -3.02 6.15
N LYS A 129 2.01 -3.46 7.38
CA LYS A 129 2.11 -2.58 8.54
C LYS A 129 3.56 -2.19 8.84
N VAL A 130 4.49 -3.13 8.66
CA VAL A 130 5.93 -2.87 8.83
C VAL A 130 6.42 -1.89 7.77
N GLU A 131 6.05 -2.12 6.52
CA GLU A 131 6.46 -1.22 5.43
C GLU A 131 5.84 0.16 5.59
N HIS A 132 4.61 0.22 6.07
CA HIS A 132 3.96 1.49 6.37
C HIS A 132 4.72 2.25 7.46
N ALA A 133 5.12 1.56 8.53
CA ALA A 133 5.88 2.20 9.61
C ALA A 133 7.20 2.77 9.11
N ASP A 134 7.87 2.07 8.21
CA ASP A 134 9.11 2.56 7.60
C ASP A 134 8.86 3.82 6.77
N ALA A 135 7.77 3.85 6.02
CA ALA A 135 7.40 5.02 5.22
C ALA A 135 7.05 6.21 6.10
N VAL A 136 6.30 5.98 7.17
CA VAL A 136 5.97 7.04 8.15
C VAL A 136 7.24 7.65 8.71
N ARG A 137 8.17 6.80 9.13
CA ARG A 137 9.45 7.26 9.69
C ARG A 137 10.21 8.11 8.67
N TRP A 138 10.30 7.64 7.43
CA TRP A 138 11.00 8.36 6.36
C TRP A 138 10.39 9.75 6.14
N LEU A 139 9.07 9.81 6.04
CA LEU A 139 8.36 11.05 5.78
C LEU A 139 8.44 12.03 6.94
N MET A 140 8.32 11.52 8.17
CA MET A 140 8.44 12.36 9.35
C MET A 140 9.84 12.93 9.50
N GLU A 141 10.86 12.14 9.23
CA GLU A 141 12.25 12.61 9.26
C GLU A 141 12.51 13.66 8.17
N TYR A 142 11.92 13.47 7.00
CA TYR A 142 12.05 14.41 5.90
C TYR A 142 11.52 15.79 6.31
N TYR A 143 10.30 15.85 6.84
CA TYR A 143 9.69 17.12 7.22
C TYR A 143 10.35 17.73 8.46
N LYS A 144 10.83 16.90 9.37
CA LYS A 144 11.60 17.38 10.52
C LYS A 144 12.89 18.08 10.07
N ALA A 145 13.59 17.49 9.12
CA ALA A 145 14.81 18.08 8.56
C ALA A 145 14.50 19.41 7.86
N LEU A 146 13.36 19.49 7.19
CA LEU A 146 12.94 20.70 6.51
C LEU A 146 12.69 21.84 7.50
N ASP A 147 12.18 21.52 8.69
CA ASP A 147 11.86 22.49 9.74
C ASP A 147 13.08 22.93 10.55
N SER A 148 14.20 22.26 10.37
CA SER A 148 15.43 22.53 11.14
C SER A 148 16.16 23.78 10.68
#